data_775cb3599c94624eec7e0c0e99b00c0d
#
_entry.id   775cb3599c94624eec7e0c0e99b00c0d
#
_cell.length_a   1.000
_cell.length_b   1.000
_cell.length_c   1.000
_cell.angle_alpha   90.00
_cell.angle_beta   90.00
_cell.angle_gamma   90.00
#
_symmetry.space_group_name_H-M   'P 1'
#
loop_
_entity.id
_entity.type
_entity.pdbx_description
1 polymer ?
#
loop_
_entity_poly.entity_id
_entity_poly.type
_entity_poly.pdbx_seq_one_letter_code
_entity_poly.pdbx_strand_id
1 'polypeptide(L)'
;MSIAVLRLGHRLVRDDRTTTHVALVSRAFGCKKIFMSDVDDSILETMKKVCTDWGGSKEFDIEIIQNWKSVINAWKKNNGIVIHLTMYGVNIENLSFDFGYNKNMLVVIGASKVPKEVYSLADMNIAVGNQPHSEIAALAIFLDRFFQGKELISTFQNAKMSIIPTSHGKRVKIRKPKN
;
A
#
# COMPACT_ATOMS: atom_id res chain seq x y z
N MET A 1 2.86 15.75 -0.02
CA MET A 1 3.38 14.45 -0.49
C MET A 1 2.36 13.36 -0.18
N SER A 2 2.06 12.51 -1.14
CA SER A 2 1.20 11.34 -0.95
C SER A 2 1.90 10.08 -1.48
N ILE A 3 1.60 8.93 -0.85
CA ILE A 3 2.06 7.62 -1.32
C ILE A 3 0.85 6.85 -1.84
N ALA A 4 0.99 6.29 -3.03
CA ALA A 4 0.07 5.30 -3.58
C ALA A 4 0.81 3.98 -3.81
N VAL A 5 0.06 2.89 -3.81
CA VAL A 5 0.57 1.54 -4.12
C VAL A 5 -0.01 1.09 -5.44
N LEU A 6 0.80 0.47 -6.29
CA LEU A 6 0.37 -0.25 -7.48
C LEU A 6 0.71 -1.73 -7.30
N ARG A 7 -0.34 -2.55 -7.16
CA ARG A 7 -0.21 -3.99 -7.08
C ARG A 7 -0.41 -4.62 -8.44
N LEU A 8 0.61 -5.31 -8.94
CA LEU A 8 0.62 -5.98 -10.22
C LEU A 8 0.39 -7.49 -10.08
N GLY A 9 -0.45 -8.00 -10.96
CA GLY A 9 -0.75 -9.42 -11.06
C GLY A 9 -1.60 -9.92 -9.88
N HIS A 10 -2.65 -10.63 -10.23
CA HIS A 10 -3.53 -11.29 -9.29
C HIS A 10 -4.00 -12.59 -9.93
N ARG A 11 -3.87 -13.68 -9.20
CA ARG A 11 -4.44 -14.97 -9.61
C ARG A 11 -5.70 -15.19 -8.81
N LEU A 12 -6.84 -15.20 -9.50
CA LEU A 12 -8.14 -15.42 -8.90
C LEU A 12 -8.12 -16.59 -7.91
N VAL A 13 -8.82 -16.44 -6.81
CA VAL A 13 -8.91 -17.37 -5.67
C VAL A 13 -7.59 -17.51 -4.89
N ARG A 14 -6.47 -17.71 -5.57
CA ARG A 14 -5.17 -17.95 -4.92
C ARG A 14 -4.62 -16.72 -4.21
N ASP A 15 -4.76 -15.54 -4.83
CA ASP A 15 -4.13 -14.31 -4.36
C ASP A 15 -5.13 -13.35 -3.66
N ASP A 16 -6.43 -13.71 -3.54
CA ASP A 16 -7.47 -12.88 -2.95
C ASP A 16 -7.10 -12.39 -1.56
N ARG A 17 -6.69 -13.31 -0.70
CA ARG A 17 -6.27 -12.99 0.66
C ARG A 17 -5.02 -12.11 0.67
N THR A 18 -4.04 -12.43 -0.17
CA THR A 18 -2.79 -11.66 -0.25
C THR A 18 -3.05 -10.24 -0.75
N THR A 19 -3.89 -10.09 -1.78
CA THR A 19 -4.27 -8.78 -2.33
C THR A 19 -5.04 -7.95 -1.30
N THR A 20 -5.98 -8.55 -0.58
CA THR A 20 -6.68 -7.89 0.53
C THR A 20 -5.70 -7.42 1.60
N HIS A 21 -4.71 -8.24 1.98
CA HIS A 21 -3.71 -7.85 2.98
C HIS A 21 -2.80 -6.73 2.49
N VAL A 22 -2.42 -6.70 1.22
CA VAL A 22 -1.69 -5.56 0.64
C VAL A 22 -2.49 -4.28 0.77
N ALA A 23 -3.80 -4.32 0.45
CA ALA A 23 -4.67 -3.15 0.60
C ALA A 23 -4.82 -2.71 2.07
N LEU A 24 -4.93 -3.67 3.00
CA LEU A 24 -4.97 -3.40 4.44
C LEU A 24 -3.69 -2.73 4.94
N VAL A 25 -2.51 -3.24 4.53
CA VAL A 25 -1.22 -2.64 4.88
C VAL A 25 -1.10 -1.25 4.26
N SER A 26 -1.40 -1.08 2.99
CA SER A 26 -1.37 0.23 2.33
C SER A 26 -2.19 1.26 3.09
N ARG A 27 -3.43 0.91 3.45
CA ARG A 27 -4.31 1.78 4.25
C ARG A 27 -3.73 2.06 5.63
N ALA A 28 -3.35 1.02 6.38
CA ALA A 28 -2.91 1.15 7.77
C ALA A 28 -1.58 1.91 7.91
N PHE A 29 -0.70 1.78 6.91
CA PHE A 29 0.63 2.38 6.90
C PHE A 29 0.68 3.70 6.13
N GLY A 30 -0.43 4.43 6.03
CA GLY A 30 -0.44 5.84 5.65
C GLY A 30 -0.48 6.13 4.15
N CYS A 31 -0.60 5.11 3.28
CA CYS A 31 -0.84 5.35 1.86
C CYS A 31 -2.20 6.03 1.63
N LYS A 32 -2.32 6.80 0.57
CA LYS A 32 -3.55 7.51 0.21
C LYS A 32 -4.37 6.76 -0.84
N LYS A 33 -3.74 5.84 -1.58
CA LYS A 33 -4.40 5.12 -2.65
C LYS A 33 -3.73 3.78 -2.91
N ILE A 34 -4.53 2.81 -3.37
CA ILE A 34 -4.04 1.59 -4.00
C ILE A 34 -4.69 1.40 -5.37
N PHE A 35 -3.86 1.10 -6.35
CA PHE A 35 -4.26 0.61 -7.66
C PHE A 35 -4.03 -0.91 -7.69
N MET A 36 -5.01 -1.65 -8.19
CA MET A 36 -4.93 -3.11 -8.29
C MET A 36 -5.33 -3.54 -9.70
N SER A 37 -4.54 -4.40 -10.32
CA SER A 37 -4.85 -5.00 -11.62
C SER A 37 -5.44 -6.41 -11.44
N ASP A 38 -6.37 -6.75 -12.32
CA ASP A 38 -6.90 -8.11 -12.49
C ASP A 38 -7.58 -8.72 -11.24
N VAL A 39 -8.13 -7.89 -10.35
CA VAL A 39 -8.78 -8.32 -9.10
C VAL A 39 -10.29 -8.42 -9.23
N ASP A 40 -10.88 -9.27 -8.39
CA ASP A 40 -12.32 -9.40 -8.24
C ASP A 40 -12.94 -8.26 -7.43
N ASP A 41 -14.18 -7.88 -7.75
CA ASP A 41 -14.93 -6.81 -7.06
C ASP A 41 -15.15 -7.10 -5.57
N SER A 42 -15.14 -8.36 -5.16
CA SER A 42 -15.29 -8.77 -3.74
C SER A 42 -14.19 -8.18 -2.84
N ILE A 43 -12.99 -7.99 -3.37
CA ILE A 43 -11.88 -7.35 -2.66
C ILE A 43 -12.19 -5.87 -2.42
N LEU A 44 -12.76 -5.20 -3.43
CA LEU A 44 -13.18 -3.81 -3.31
C LEU A 44 -14.27 -3.65 -2.24
N GLU A 45 -15.28 -4.53 -2.22
CA GLU A 45 -16.34 -4.53 -1.22
C GLU A 45 -15.80 -4.77 0.19
N THR A 46 -14.91 -5.76 0.34
CA THR A 46 -14.24 -6.04 1.62
C THR A 46 -13.49 -4.83 2.14
N MET A 47 -12.73 -4.17 1.29
CA MET A 47 -11.96 -2.98 1.68
C MET A 47 -12.84 -1.76 1.97
N LYS A 48 -13.92 -1.55 1.22
CA LYS A 48 -14.92 -0.52 1.52
C LYS A 48 -15.54 -0.71 2.89
N LYS A 49 -15.87 -1.96 3.24
CA LYS A 49 -16.37 -2.31 4.59
C LYS A 49 -15.34 -1.99 5.67
N VAL A 50 -14.08 -2.36 5.49
CA VAL A 50 -13.01 -2.05 6.42
C VAL A 50 -12.86 -0.53 6.60
N CYS A 51 -12.84 0.24 5.51
CA CYS A 51 -12.74 1.69 5.56
C CYS A 51 -13.93 2.34 6.26
N THR A 52 -15.13 1.78 6.10
CA THR A 52 -16.34 2.25 6.77
C THR A 52 -16.31 1.97 8.27
N ASP A 53 -15.90 0.78 8.67
CA ASP A 53 -15.95 0.35 10.06
C ASP A 53 -14.77 0.91 10.88
N TRP A 54 -13.56 0.88 10.32
CA TRP A 54 -12.32 1.27 10.98
C TRP A 54 -11.76 2.64 10.54
N GLY A 55 -12.51 3.37 9.71
CA GLY A 55 -12.12 4.66 9.16
C GLY A 55 -11.30 4.57 7.88
N GLY A 56 -11.02 5.71 7.29
CA GLY A 56 -10.25 5.81 6.05
C GLY A 56 -11.08 5.98 4.77
N SER A 57 -12.42 5.98 4.85
CA SER A 57 -13.29 6.15 3.67
C SER A 57 -13.08 7.45 2.89
N LYS A 58 -12.50 8.46 3.54
CA LYS A 58 -12.18 9.77 2.93
C LYS A 58 -10.68 9.96 2.70
N GLU A 59 -9.86 9.15 3.33
CA GLU A 59 -8.41 9.29 3.38
C GLU A 59 -7.67 8.27 2.52
N PHE A 60 -8.33 7.15 2.16
CA PHE A 60 -7.74 6.06 1.38
C PHE A 60 -8.67 5.65 0.23
N ASP A 61 -8.17 5.73 -0.98
CA ASP A 61 -8.88 5.39 -2.21
C ASP A 61 -8.41 4.04 -2.78
N ILE A 62 -9.31 3.35 -3.47
CA ILE A 62 -9.06 2.02 -4.04
C ILE A 62 -9.57 2.02 -5.46
N GLU A 63 -8.69 1.71 -6.40
CA GLU A 63 -9.03 1.69 -7.82
C GLU A 63 -8.59 0.37 -8.46
N ILE A 64 -9.53 -0.28 -9.15
CA ILE A 64 -9.24 -1.41 -10.03
C ILE A 64 -8.89 -0.86 -11.40
N ILE A 65 -7.74 -1.27 -11.93
CA ILE A 65 -7.20 -0.78 -13.19
C ILE A 65 -7.01 -1.92 -14.19
N GLN A 66 -7.15 -1.59 -15.48
CA GLN A 66 -6.87 -2.52 -16.56
C GLN A 66 -5.46 -2.38 -17.12
N ASN A 67 -4.88 -1.18 -17.07
CA ASN A 67 -3.58 -0.87 -17.66
C ASN A 67 -2.63 -0.21 -16.64
N TRP A 68 -1.76 -1.02 -16.08
CA TRP A 68 -0.77 -0.55 -15.11
C TRP A 68 0.27 0.42 -15.71
N LYS A 69 0.59 0.29 -17.02
CA LYS A 69 1.54 1.20 -17.70
C LYS A 69 1.00 2.63 -17.71
N SER A 70 -0.30 2.79 -17.93
CA SER A 70 -0.93 4.11 -17.92
C SER A 70 -0.82 4.78 -16.56
N VAL A 71 -0.94 4.01 -15.47
CA VAL A 71 -0.78 4.53 -14.09
C VAL A 71 0.64 5.02 -13.85
N ILE A 72 1.66 4.22 -14.21
CA ILE A 72 3.07 4.61 -14.07
C ILE A 72 3.37 5.86 -14.90
N ASN A 73 2.94 5.88 -16.16
CA ASN A 73 3.19 7.02 -17.05
C ASN A 73 2.50 8.31 -16.57
N ALA A 74 1.25 8.20 -16.12
CA ALA A 74 0.52 9.33 -15.54
C ALA A 74 1.22 9.86 -14.28
N TRP A 75 1.71 8.95 -13.42
CA TRP A 75 2.43 9.32 -12.22
C TRP A 75 3.71 10.10 -12.52
N LYS A 76 4.52 9.62 -13.45
CA LYS A 76 5.75 10.28 -13.91
C LYS A 76 5.46 11.63 -14.60
N LYS A 77 4.42 11.69 -15.44
CA LYS A 77 3.99 12.95 -16.09
C LYS A 77 3.63 14.03 -15.06
N ASN A 78 3.11 13.63 -13.90
CA ASN A 78 2.79 14.53 -12.79
C ASN A 78 3.96 14.75 -11.81
N ASN A 79 5.20 14.56 -12.28
CA ASN A 79 6.43 14.74 -11.49
C ASN A 79 6.51 13.86 -10.23
N GLY A 80 5.80 12.73 -10.21
CA GLY A 80 5.90 11.73 -9.16
C GLY A 80 7.10 10.82 -9.35
N ILE A 81 7.51 10.14 -8.28
CA ILE A 81 8.56 9.10 -8.29
C ILE A 81 7.94 7.70 -8.24
N VAL A 82 8.49 6.78 -9.00
CA VAL A 82 8.05 5.39 -9.07
C VAL A 82 9.11 4.48 -8.45
N ILE A 83 8.76 3.81 -7.36
CA ILE A 83 9.60 2.86 -6.64
C ILE A 83 9.08 1.45 -6.88
N HIS A 84 9.92 0.54 -7.36
CA HIS A 84 9.56 -0.87 -7.50
C HIS A 84 10.25 -1.69 -6.40
N LEU A 85 9.45 -2.32 -5.55
CA LEU A 85 9.97 -3.23 -4.52
C LEU A 85 10.21 -4.60 -5.12
N THR A 86 11.45 -5.02 -5.14
CA THR A 86 11.91 -6.29 -5.73
C THR A 86 13.18 -6.77 -5.06
N MET A 87 13.33 -8.07 -4.84
CA MET A 87 14.55 -8.66 -4.26
C MET A 87 15.82 -8.42 -5.10
N TYR A 88 15.66 -8.01 -6.36
CA TYR A 88 16.77 -7.70 -7.28
C TYR A 88 17.24 -6.25 -7.20
N GLY A 89 16.56 -5.41 -6.41
CA GLY A 89 16.89 -3.99 -6.26
C GLY A 89 18.09 -3.72 -5.36
N VAL A 90 18.41 -2.42 -5.22
CA VAL A 90 19.37 -1.95 -4.22
C VAL A 90 18.79 -2.17 -2.83
N ASN A 91 19.61 -2.71 -1.92
CA ASN A 91 19.14 -2.98 -0.56
C ASN A 91 18.74 -1.68 0.15
N ILE A 92 17.60 -1.71 0.82
CA ILE A 92 17.01 -0.57 1.53
C ILE A 92 17.97 0.04 2.56
N GLU A 93 18.86 -0.76 3.17
CA GLU A 93 19.85 -0.27 4.13
C GLU A 93 20.94 0.62 3.49
N ASN A 94 21.10 0.54 2.17
CA ASN A 94 22.08 1.33 1.42
C ASN A 94 21.48 2.62 0.84
N LEU A 95 20.24 2.97 1.24
CA LEU A 95 19.54 4.12 0.68
C LEU A 95 19.34 5.23 1.70
N SER A 96 19.52 6.47 1.24
CA SER A 96 18.94 7.64 1.91
C SER A 96 17.52 7.83 1.40
N PHE A 97 16.55 8.05 2.29
CA PHE A 97 15.16 8.31 1.92
C PHE A 97 14.88 9.75 1.50
N ASP A 98 15.90 10.55 1.23
CA ASP A 98 15.77 11.97 0.84
C ASP A 98 15.13 12.16 -0.53
N PHE A 99 15.16 11.12 -1.38
CA PHE A 99 14.67 11.15 -2.76
C PHE A 99 13.15 11.38 -2.89
N GLY A 100 12.38 11.13 -1.83
CA GLY A 100 10.92 11.17 -1.89
C GLY A 100 10.25 12.32 -1.13
N TYR A 101 10.98 13.10 -0.35
CA TYR A 101 10.36 14.05 0.60
C TYR A 101 9.48 15.15 -0.01
N ASN A 102 9.67 15.49 -1.28
CA ASN A 102 8.90 16.55 -1.94
C ASN A 102 8.09 16.05 -3.15
N LYS A 103 8.04 14.74 -3.39
CA LYS A 103 7.32 14.16 -4.53
C LYS A 103 6.25 13.19 -4.09
N ASN A 104 5.19 13.08 -4.87
CA ASN A 104 4.25 11.98 -4.73
C ASN A 104 4.92 10.68 -5.17
N MET A 105 4.72 9.60 -4.41
CA MET A 105 5.39 8.33 -4.62
C MET A 105 4.40 7.25 -5.02
N LEU A 106 4.73 6.49 -6.06
CA LEU A 106 4.04 5.25 -6.46
C LEU A 106 4.94 4.07 -6.10
N VAL A 107 4.51 3.26 -5.15
CA VAL A 107 5.21 2.02 -4.78
C VAL A 107 4.61 0.87 -5.56
N VAL A 108 5.41 0.25 -6.44
CA VAL A 108 5.00 -0.88 -7.27
C VAL A 108 5.43 -2.17 -6.60
N ILE A 109 4.51 -3.10 -6.43
CA ILE A 109 4.75 -4.46 -5.93
C ILE A 109 4.06 -5.48 -6.83
N GLY A 110 4.53 -6.71 -6.86
CA GLY A 110 3.98 -7.78 -7.69
C GLY A 110 3.65 -9.03 -6.91
N ALA A 111 2.56 -9.71 -7.31
CA ALA A 111 2.13 -11.01 -6.73
C ALA A 111 2.93 -12.20 -7.27
N SER A 112 3.55 -12.06 -8.45
CA SER A 112 4.27 -13.11 -9.18
C SER A 112 5.36 -12.47 -10.03
N LYS A 113 5.74 -13.09 -11.16
CA LYS A 113 6.68 -12.46 -12.10
C LYS A 113 6.14 -11.12 -12.59
N VAL A 114 6.81 -10.06 -12.18
CA VAL A 114 6.54 -8.71 -12.65
C VAL A 114 7.08 -8.56 -14.08
N PRO A 115 6.37 -7.88 -15.01
CA PRO A 115 6.87 -7.61 -16.34
C PRO A 115 8.22 -6.91 -16.32
N LYS A 116 9.12 -7.28 -17.24
CA LYS A 116 10.47 -6.71 -17.31
C LYS A 116 10.48 -5.19 -17.44
N GLU A 117 9.48 -4.66 -18.10
CA GLU A 117 9.34 -3.21 -18.31
C GLU A 117 9.18 -2.43 -17.00
N VAL A 118 8.63 -3.03 -15.94
CA VAL A 118 8.50 -2.36 -14.64
C VAL A 118 9.87 -1.98 -14.08
N TYR A 119 10.86 -2.87 -14.24
CA TYR A 119 12.23 -2.63 -13.76
C TYR A 119 12.89 -1.41 -14.41
N SER A 120 12.59 -1.16 -15.68
CA SER A 120 13.12 -0.01 -16.44
C SER A 120 12.25 1.25 -16.32
N LEU A 121 10.96 1.11 -16.06
CA LEU A 121 10.04 2.23 -15.87
C LEU A 121 10.12 2.83 -14.46
N ALA A 122 10.49 2.03 -13.47
CA ALA A 122 10.72 2.51 -12.11
C ALA A 122 11.92 3.47 -12.07
N ASP A 123 11.81 4.52 -11.27
CA ASP A 123 12.95 5.43 -11.02
C ASP A 123 13.97 4.76 -10.10
N MET A 124 13.50 3.85 -9.22
CA MET A 124 14.35 3.02 -8.37
C MET A 124 13.76 1.62 -8.18
N ASN A 125 14.63 0.62 -8.23
CA ASN A 125 14.32 -0.75 -7.80
C ASN A 125 14.95 -0.96 -6.42
N ILE A 126 14.14 -1.24 -5.41
CA ILE A 126 14.56 -1.34 -4.00
C ILE A 126 14.28 -2.75 -3.48
N ALA A 127 15.27 -3.33 -2.80
CA ALA A 127 15.11 -4.59 -2.10
C ALA A 127 14.96 -4.35 -0.60
N VAL A 128 13.90 -4.92 -0.02
CA VAL A 128 13.76 -5.07 1.42
C VAL A 128 14.36 -6.43 1.79
N GLY A 129 15.69 -6.47 1.83
CA GLY A 129 16.47 -7.71 1.79
C GLY A 129 16.49 -8.36 0.40
N ASN A 130 17.65 -8.96 0.04
CA ASN A 130 17.87 -9.59 -1.27
C ASN A 130 17.61 -11.11 -1.21
N GLN A 131 16.59 -11.53 -0.48
CA GLN A 131 16.11 -12.90 -0.37
C GLN A 131 14.62 -12.99 -0.74
N PRO A 132 14.15 -14.14 -1.28
CA PRO A 132 12.72 -14.33 -1.54
C PRO A 132 11.89 -14.25 -0.25
N HIS A 133 10.90 -13.36 -0.23
CA HIS A 133 9.93 -13.25 0.85
C HIS A 133 8.63 -12.58 0.37
N SER A 134 7.69 -12.33 1.28
CA SER A 134 6.39 -11.75 0.98
C SER A 134 6.47 -10.30 0.54
N GLU A 135 5.75 -9.94 -0.53
CA GLU A 135 5.53 -8.57 -0.97
C GLU A 135 4.82 -7.70 0.08
N ILE A 136 4.00 -8.32 0.95
CA ILE A 136 3.33 -7.64 2.06
C ILE A 136 4.36 -7.16 3.08
N ALA A 137 5.32 -8.03 3.43
CA ALA A 137 6.39 -7.70 4.35
C ALA A 137 7.31 -6.62 3.77
N ALA A 138 7.66 -6.73 2.48
CA ALA A 138 8.44 -5.71 1.79
C ALA A 138 7.76 -4.35 1.83
N LEU A 139 6.46 -4.29 1.52
CA LEU A 139 5.69 -3.06 1.56
C LEU A 139 5.64 -2.46 2.98
N ALA A 140 5.33 -3.26 3.98
CA ALA A 140 5.22 -2.79 5.37
C ALA A 140 6.54 -2.20 5.87
N ILE A 141 7.65 -2.92 5.69
CA ILE A 141 8.98 -2.46 6.11
C ILE A 141 9.41 -1.21 5.34
N PHE A 142 9.16 -1.16 4.03
CA PHE A 142 9.47 0.02 3.23
C PHE A 142 8.72 1.25 3.73
N LEU A 143 7.42 1.14 3.99
CA LEU A 143 6.59 2.24 4.50
C LEU A 143 7.02 2.67 5.90
N ASP A 144 7.29 1.72 6.80
CA ASP A 144 7.77 2.01 8.15
C ASP A 144 9.09 2.78 8.14
N ARG A 145 10.07 2.32 7.35
CA ARG A 145 11.35 3.03 7.19
C ARG A 145 11.17 4.43 6.59
N PHE A 146 10.29 4.55 5.59
CA PHE A 146 10.01 5.82 4.94
C PHE A 146 9.35 6.82 5.90
N PHE A 147 8.33 6.40 6.64
CA PHE A 147 7.62 7.24 7.60
C PHE A 147 8.31 7.34 8.97
N GLN A 148 9.37 6.57 9.20
CA GLN A 148 10.11 6.52 10.48
C GLN A 148 9.21 6.17 11.66
N GLY A 149 8.31 5.20 11.49
CA GLY A 149 7.38 4.71 12.50
C GLY A 149 6.20 5.65 12.81
N LYS A 150 6.12 6.82 12.17
CA LYS A 150 5.05 7.81 12.44
C LYS A 150 3.67 7.33 12.00
N GLU A 151 3.59 6.46 11.00
CA GLU A 151 2.34 5.86 10.54
C GLU A 151 1.72 4.92 11.58
N LEU A 152 2.53 4.29 12.45
CA LEU A 152 2.07 3.32 13.46
C LEU A 152 1.21 3.94 14.55
N ILE A 153 1.33 5.24 14.78
CA ILE A 153 0.54 6.00 15.76
C ILE A 153 -0.59 6.80 15.10
N SER A 154 -0.73 6.72 13.78
CA SER A 154 -1.78 7.44 13.06
C SER A 154 -3.16 6.83 13.32
N THR A 155 -4.19 7.67 13.30
CA THR A 155 -5.58 7.26 13.48
C THR A 155 -6.47 7.83 12.38
N PHE A 156 -7.47 7.07 11.96
CA PHE A 156 -8.45 7.55 11.01
C PHE A 156 -9.57 8.32 11.68
N GLN A 157 -9.92 9.45 11.09
CA GLN A 157 -11.09 10.22 11.53
C GLN A 157 -12.38 9.48 11.13
N ASN A 158 -13.46 9.73 11.90
CA ASN A 158 -14.80 9.23 11.59
C ASN A 158 -14.98 7.70 11.51
N ALA A 159 -14.07 6.93 12.09
CA ALA A 159 -14.23 5.49 12.25
C ALA A 159 -15.49 5.17 13.09
N LYS A 160 -16.26 4.15 12.69
CA LYS A 160 -17.36 3.62 13.53
C LYS A 160 -16.83 2.88 14.75
N MET A 161 -15.68 2.23 14.58
CA MET A 161 -15.02 1.46 15.62
C MET A 161 -13.57 1.93 15.79
N SER A 162 -13.11 1.95 17.05
CA SER A 162 -11.70 2.23 17.36
C SER A 162 -11.21 1.26 18.44
N ILE A 163 -9.95 0.86 18.32
CA ILE A 163 -9.31 0.00 19.30
C ILE A 163 -8.89 0.84 20.51
N ILE A 164 -9.17 0.35 21.72
CA ILE A 164 -8.58 0.86 22.94
C ILE A 164 -7.41 -0.07 23.27
N PRO A 165 -6.15 0.40 23.11
CA PRO A 165 -4.99 -0.45 23.38
C PRO A 165 -5.00 -0.98 24.81
N THR A 166 -4.65 -2.25 24.99
CA THR A 166 -4.52 -2.91 26.29
C THR A 166 -3.49 -4.02 26.19
N SER A 167 -2.71 -4.21 27.24
CA SER A 167 -1.75 -5.32 27.35
C SER A 167 -2.44 -6.68 27.47
N HIS A 168 -3.68 -6.72 27.96
CA HIS A 168 -4.42 -7.95 28.19
C HIS A 168 -5.87 -7.78 27.72
N GLY A 169 -6.34 -8.73 26.91
CA GLY A 169 -7.70 -8.76 26.41
C GLY A 169 -7.91 -7.89 25.15
N LYS A 170 -9.18 -7.64 24.81
CA LYS A 170 -9.61 -6.94 23.61
C LYS A 170 -10.65 -5.89 23.98
N ARG A 171 -10.41 -4.61 23.66
CA ARG A 171 -11.34 -3.52 23.87
C ARG A 171 -11.58 -2.74 22.59
N VAL A 172 -12.84 -2.55 22.23
CA VAL A 172 -13.27 -1.77 21.07
C VAL A 172 -14.29 -0.73 21.53
N LYS A 173 -14.09 0.50 21.12
CA LYS A 173 -15.06 1.58 21.28
C LYS A 173 -15.88 1.70 20.00
N ILE A 174 -17.21 1.64 20.13
CA ILE A 174 -18.15 1.85 19.03
C ILE A 174 -18.67 3.29 19.13
N ARG A 175 -18.59 4.04 18.05
CA ARG A 175 -19.11 5.41 17.97
C ARG A 175 -20.61 5.33 17.73
N LYS A 176 -21.41 5.92 18.61
CA LYS A 176 -22.85 6.08 18.37
C LYS A 176 -23.06 7.04 17.21
N PRO A 177 -24.01 6.78 16.29
CA PRO A 177 -24.37 7.77 15.28
C PRO A 177 -24.76 9.09 15.99
N LYS A 178 -24.33 10.22 15.44
CA LYS A 178 -24.90 11.51 15.87
C LYS A 178 -26.34 11.55 15.35
N ASN A 179 -27.31 11.65 16.26
CA ASN A 179 -28.67 12.01 15.91
C ASN A 179 -28.70 13.38 15.25
#